data_a46eb991e5aac8c146e988f2edea7d17
#
_entry.id   a46eb991e5aac8c146e988f2edea7d17
#
_cell.length_a   1.000
_cell.length_b   1.000
_cell.length_c   1.000
_cell.angle_alpha   90.00
_cell.angle_beta   90.00
_cell.angle_gamma   90.00
#
_symmetry.space_group_name_H-M   'P 1'
#
loop_
_entity.id
_entity.type
_entity.pdbx_description
1 polymer ?
#
loop_
_entity_poly.entity_id
_entity_poly.type
_entity_poly.pdbx_seq_one_letter_code
_entity_poly.pdbx_strand_id
1 'polypeptide(L)'
;MLLWLGHLISHAGDAIYMIALPWLMLELTGSKSLTSFVATSAYLPAVFFGLIAGVIVDRYDRKRIMIISDIARALLVTVIPVAILFDFITPLLIGCVTFLLSSFATFFYPARDSLIPHITNPEELSSANSAITISGQMSHLLGPLFAGVGISIF
;
A
#
# COMPACT_ATOMS: atom_id res chain seq x y z
N MET A 1 16.76 6.39 10.59
CA MET A 1 16.85 7.02 9.25
C MET A 1 16.44 6.04 8.14
N LEU A 2 17.05 4.86 8.01
CA LEU A 2 16.72 3.88 6.94
C LEU A 2 15.25 3.41 6.96
N LEU A 3 14.68 3.14 8.14
CA LEU A 3 13.26 2.76 8.29
C LEU A 3 12.31 3.86 7.80
N TRP A 4 12.65 5.11 8.07
CA TRP A 4 11.83 6.25 7.66
C TRP A 4 11.86 6.46 6.15
N LEU A 5 13.04 6.33 5.50
CA LEU A 5 13.17 6.40 4.04
C LEU A 5 12.43 5.25 3.35
N GLY A 6 12.58 4.02 3.87
CA GLY A 6 11.84 2.87 3.36
C GLY A 6 10.32 3.08 3.46
N HIS A 7 9.87 3.62 4.58
CA HIS A 7 8.47 3.96 4.79
C HIS A 7 7.94 5.01 3.81
N LEU A 8 8.70 6.10 3.57
CA LEU A 8 8.33 7.12 2.59
C LEU A 8 8.17 6.56 1.18
N ILE A 9 9.12 5.74 0.74
CA ILE A 9 9.10 5.11 -0.59
C ILE A 9 7.91 4.16 -0.71
N SER A 10 7.67 3.33 0.31
CA SER A 10 6.56 2.39 0.33
C SER A 10 5.21 3.11 0.30
N HIS A 11 5.04 4.14 1.12
CA HIS A 11 3.83 4.97 1.13
C HIS A 11 3.58 5.73 -0.17
N ALA A 12 4.63 6.27 -0.79
CA ALA A 12 4.52 6.94 -2.09
C ALA A 12 4.05 5.94 -3.16
N GLY A 13 4.60 4.72 -3.17
CA GLY A 13 4.15 3.64 -4.02
C GLY A 13 2.68 3.31 -3.82
N ASP A 14 2.23 3.15 -2.57
CA ASP A 14 0.84 2.88 -2.24
C ASP A 14 -0.11 3.96 -2.75
N ALA A 15 0.25 5.23 -2.54
CA ALA A 15 -0.56 6.37 -2.96
C ALA A 15 -0.70 6.43 -4.49
N ILE A 16 0.36 6.10 -5.23
CA ILE A 16 0.32 6.02 -6.69
C ILE A 16 -0.60 4.87 -7.13
N TYR A 17 -0.42 3.68 -6.57
CA TYR A 17 -1.21 2.49 -6.94
C TYR A 17 -2.70 2.62 -6.58
N MET A 18 -3.02 3.30 -5.49
CA MET A 18 -4.40 3.56 -5.08
C MET A 18 -5.20 4.33 -6.15
N ILE A 19 -4.53 5.09 -6.99
CA ILE A 19 -5.15 5.84 -8.09
C ILE A 19 -4.95 5.13 -9.43
N ALA A 20 -3.74 4.63 -9.68
CA ALA A 20 -3.38 4.04 -10.95
C ALA A 20 -4.19 2.76 -11.27
N LEU A 21 -4.46 1.89 -10.27
CA LEU A 21 -5.20 0.65 -10.53
C LEU A 21 -6.69 0.88 -10.86
N PRO A 22 -7.46 1.71 -10.13
CA PRO A 22 -8.81 2.05 -10.55
C PRO A 22 -8.85 2.76 -11.91
N TRP A 23 -7.88 3.66 -12.18
CA TRP A 23 -7.79 4.33 -13.47
C TRP A 23 -7.53 3.33 -14.61
N LEU A 24 -6.55 2.45 -14.44
CA LEU A 24 -6.24 1.39 -15.40
C LEU A 24 -7.45 0.48 -15.66
N MET A 25 -8.22 0.15 -14.61
CA MET A 25 -9.47 -0.60 -14.76
C MET A 25 -10.48 0.14 -15.63
N LEU A 26 -10.62 1.45 -15.42
CA LEU A 26 -11.53 2.29 -16.20
C LEU A 26 -11.10 2.32 -17.68
N GLU A 27 -9.82 2.46 -17.94
CA GLU A 27 -9.29 2.53 -19.30
C GLU A 27 -9.45 1.22 -20.06
N LEU A 28 -9.15 0.10 -19.39
CA LEU A 28 -9.28 -1.24 -20.00
C LEU A 28 -10.73 -1.65 -20.26
N THR A 29 -11.66 -1.24 -19.40
CA THR A 29 -13.04 -1.79 -19.45
C THR A 29 -14.10 -0.76 -19.81
N GLY A 30 -13.82 0.52 -19.68
CA GLY A 30 -14.82 1.60 -19.76
C GLY A 30 -15.92 1.53 -18.68
N SER A 31 -15.82 0.56 -17.74
CA SER A 31 -16.86 0.26 -16.76
C SER A 31 -16.62 0.97 -15.44
N LYS A 32 -17.46 1.95 -15.14
CA LYS A 32 -17.46 2.65 -13.85
C LYS A 32 -17.73 1.71 -12.67
N SER A 33 -18.55 0.67 -12.87
CA SER A 33 -18.87 -0.32 -11.82
C SER A 33 -17.64 -1.16 -11.46
N LEU A 34 -16.88 -1.63 -12.45
CA LEU A 34 -15.64 -2.39 -12.20
C LEU A 34 -14.58 -1.50 -11.55
N THR A 35 -14.46 -0.26 -11.97
CA THR A 35 -13.56 0.72 -11.35
C THR A 35 -13.89 0.93 -9.88
N SER A 36 -15.17 1.15 -9.55
CA SER A 36 -15.63 1.29 -8.17
C SER A 36 -15.40 0.02 -7.36
N PHE A 37 -15.60 -1.16 -7.97
CA PHE A 37 -15.32 -2.44 -7.32
C PHE A 37 -13.84 -2.58 -6.96
N VAL A 38 -12.91 -2.26 -7.86
CA VAL A 38 -11.47 -2.27 -7.57
C VAL A 38 -11.13 -1.29 -6.46
N ALA A 39 -11.61 -0.05 -6.53
CA ALA A 39 -11.38 0.95 -5.50
C ALA A 39 -11.90 0.50 -4.12
N THR A 40 -13.07 -0.16 -4.08
CA THR A 40 -13.66 -0.68 -2.84
C THR A 40 -12.92 -1.92 -2.33
N SER A 41 -12.45 -2.80 -3.24
CA SER A 41 -11.72 -4.02 -2.88
C SER A 41 -10.42 -3.74 -2.12
N ALA A 42 -9.84 -2.54 -2.28
CA ALA A 42 -8.69 -2.11 -1.51
C ALA A 42 -8.97 -1.99 0.01
N TYR A 43 -10.20 -1.82 0.42
CA TYR A 43 -10.59 -1.70 1.83
C TYR A 43 -11.06 -3.03 2.45
N LEU A 44 -11.44 -4.02 1.63
CA LEU A 44 -11.95 -5.30 2.11
C LEU A 44 -10.97 -6.04 3.03
N PRO A 45 -9.66 -6.13 2.73
CA PRO A 45 -8.72 -6.82 3.60
C PRO A 45 -8.67 -6.26 5.03
N ALA A 46 -8.80 -4.95 5.19
CA ALA A 46 -8.81 -4.32 6.51
C ALA A 46 -10.01 -4.78 7.35
N VAL A 47 -11.16 -5.00 6.71
CA VAL A 47 -12.38 -5.51 7.37
C VAL A 47 -12.22 -6.98 7.76
N PHE A 48 -11.69 -7.82 6.86
CA PHE A 48 -11.58 -9.26 7.11
C PHE A 48 -10.38 -9.62 7.98
N PHE A 49 -9.24 -8.98 7.78
CA PHE A 49 -7.98 -9.34 8.40
C PHE A 49 -7.54 -8.38 9.51
N GLY A 50 -8.19 -7.23 9.70
CA GLY A 50 -7.75 -6.22 10.66
C GLY A 50 -7.60 -6.74 12.08
N LEU A 51 -8.60 -7.47 12.60
CA LEU A 51 -8.53 -8.09 13.93
C LEU A 51 -7.46 -9.18 14.00
N ILE A 52 -7.35 -10.00 12.95
CA ILE A 52 -6.36 -11.08 12.85
C ILE A 52 -4.95 -10.51 12.77
N ALA A 53 -4.77 -9.42 12.04
CA ALA A 53 -3.49 -8.72 11.90
C ALA A 53 -2.98 -8.22 13.25
N GLY A 54 -3.84 -7.65 14.09
CA GLY A 54 -3.49 -7.26 15.46
C GLY A 54 -2.95 -8.44 16.27
N VAL A 55 -3.68 -9.57 16.30
CA VAL A 55 -3.26 -10.76 17.02
C VAL A 55 -1.93 -11.34 16.51
N ILE A 56 -1.72 -11.33 15.18
CA ILE A 56 -0.49 -11.83 14.57
C ILE A 56 0.69 -10.91 14.94
N VAL A 57 0.51 -9.60 14.87
CA VAL A 57 1.52 -8.60 15.20
C VAL A 57 1.94 -8.69 16.68
N ASP A 58 1.02 -9.03 17.57
CA ASP A 58 1.32 -9.21 18.99
C ASP A 58 2.13 -10.48 19.28
N ARG A 59 1.98 -11.52 18.45
CA ARG A 59 2.60 -12.84 18.66
C ARG A 59 3.92 -13.04 17.92
N TYR A 60 4.14 -12.34 16.82
CA TYR A 60 5.30 -12.55 15.96
C TYR A 60 6.23 -11.33 15.93
N ASP A 61 7.44 -11.54 15.42
CA ASP A 61 8.42 -10.47 15.26
C ASP A 61 7.92 -9.41 14.26
N ARG A 62 7.66 -8.21 14.78
CA ARG A 62 7.11 -7.07 14.05
C ARG A 62 7.98 -6.69 12.85
N LYS A 63 9.31 -6.73 13.02
CA LYS A 63 10.25 -6.41 11.94
C LYS A 63 10.15 -7.41 10.79
N ARG A 64 10.00 -8.70 11.11
CA ARG A 64 9.82 -9.74 10.07
C ARG A 64 8.51 -9.57 9.33
N ILE A 65 7.42 -9.27 10.03
CA ILE A 65 6.12 -8.99 9.40
C ILE A 65 6.26 -7.83 8.41
N MET A 66 6.89 -6.71 8.80
CA MET A 66 7.12 -5.55 7.94
C MET A 66 7.93 -5.92 6.71
N ILE A 67 9.06 -6.61 6.87
CA ILE A 67 9.93 -7.01 5.76
C ILE A 67 9.21 -7.94 4.78
N ILE A 68 8.49 -8.95 5.28
CA ILE A 68 7.74 -9.89 4.44
C ILE A 68 6.64 -9.13 3.67
N SER A 69 5.92 -8.24 4.34
CA SER A 69 4.88 -7.42 3.71
C SER A 69 5.45 -6.51 2.61
N ASP A 70 6.58 -5.85 2.86
CA ASP A 70 7.22 -4.99 1.86
C ASP A 70 7.74 -5.76 0.66
N ILE A 71 8.39 -6.92 0.87
CA ILE A 71 8.86 -7.78 -0.22
C ILE A 71 7.68 -8.30 -1.05
N ALA A 72 6.62 -8.79 -0.39
CA ALA A 72 5.44 -9.29 -1.09
C ALA A 72 4.77 -8.17 -1.91
N ARG A 73 4.64 -6.97 -1.35
CA ARG A 73 4.09 -5.81 -2.05
C ARG A 73 4.97 -5.36 -3.21
N ALA A 74 6.29 -5.33 -3.04
CA ALA A 74 7.22 -5.01 -4.13
C ALA A 74 7.08 -5.99 -5.30
N LEU A 75 6.95 -7.30 -5.03
CA LEU A 75 6.70 -8.30 -6.05
C LEU A 75 5.34 -8.11 -6.74
N LEU A 76 4.27 -7.86 -5.97
CA LEU A 76 2.93 -7.61 -6.51
C LEU A 76 2.87 -6.38 -7.40
N VAL A 77 3.57 -5.31 -7.03
CA VAL A 77 3.66 -4.08 -7.83
C VAL A 77 4.26 -4.36 -9.22
N THR A 78 5.23 -5.27 -9.33
CA THR A 78 5.83 -5.61 -10.63
C THR A 78 4.91 -6.44 -11.53
N VAL A 79 3.86 -7.08 -10.98
CA VAL A 79 2.93 -7.92 -11.75
C VAL A 79 2.19 -7.10 -12.81
N ILE A 80 1.74 -5.89 -12.48
CA ILE A 80 0.95 -5.06 -13.41
C ILE A 80 1.76 -4.60 -14.63
N PRO A 81 2.96 -4.00 -14.49
CA PRO A 81 3.79 -3.67 -15.65
C PRO A 81 4.14 -4.89 -16.50
N VAL A 82 4.43 -6.03 -15.87
CA VAL A 82 4.71 -7.28 -16.59
C VAL A 82 3.48 -7.75 -17.35
N ALA A 83 2.28 -7.70 -16.74
CA ALA A 83 1.04 -8.07 -17.39
C ALA A 83 0.70 -7.19 -18.59
N ILE A 84 1.00 -5.89 -18.51
CA ILE A 84 0.86 -4.95 -19.64
C ILE A 84 1.85 -5.30 -20.74
N LEU A 85 3.12 -5.53 -20.41
CA LEU A 85 4.18 -5.80 -21.37
C LEU A 85 3.93 -7.08 -22.19
N PHE A 86 3.31 -8.09 -21.59
CA PHE A 86 3.01 -9.38 -22.22
C PHE A 86 1.55 -9.54 -22.65
N ASP A 87 0.75 -8.47 -22.65
CA ASP A 87 -0.66 -8.44 -23.08
C ASP A 87 -1.59 -9.45 -22.39
N PHE A 88 -1.31 -9.81 -21.12
CA PHE A 88 -2.19 -10.67 -20.34
C PHE A 88 -2.94 -9.97 -19.21
N ILE A 89 -2.98 -8.64 -19.25
CA ILE A 89 -3.69 -7.87 -18.24
C ILE A 89 -5.21 -8.11 -18.34
N THR A 90 -5.82 -8.40 -17.19
CA THR A 90 -7.26 -8.64 -17.08
C THR A 90 -7.87 -7.90 -15.90
N PRO A 91 -9.18 -7.60 -15.94
CA PRO A 91 -9.88 -7.00 -14.80
C PRO A 91 -9.74 -7.80 -13.50
N LEU A 92 -9.75 -9.13 -13.61
CA LEU A 92 -9.57 -10.03 -12.47
C LEU A 92 -8.17 -9.90 -11.87
N LEU A 93 -7.14 -9.83 -12.71
CA LEU A 93 -5.75 -9.66 -12.26
C LEU A 93 -5.59 -8.36 -11.48
N ILE A 94 -6.13 -7.25 -11.99
CA ILE A 94 -6.09 -5.95 -11.31
C ILE A 94 -6.78 -6.03 -9.95
N GLY A 95 -7.97 -6.62 -9.88
CA GLY A 95 -8.69 -6.82 -8.62
C GLY A 95 -7.93 -7.69 -7.63
N CYS A 96 -7.34 -8.80 -8.07
CA CYS A 96 -6.52 -9.67 -7.23
C CYS A 96 -5.27 -8.95 -6.69
N VAL A 97 -4.55 -8.23 -7.55
CA VAL A 97 -3.35 -7.48 -7.13
C VAL A 97 -3.73 -6.41 -6.13
N THR A 98 -4.81 -5.64 -6.37
CA THR A 98 -5.32 -4.62 -5.43
C THR A 98 -5.64 -5.24 -4.08
N PHE A 99 -6.39 -6.34 -4.05
CA PHE A 99 -6.76 -7.03 -2.82
C PHE A 99 -5.53 -7.55 -2.06
N LEU A 100 -4.57 -8.16 -2.75
CA LEU A 100 -3.35 -8.68 -2.13
C LEU A 100 -2.44 -7.56 -1.59
N LEU A 101 -2.24 -6.48 -2.35
CA LEU A 101 -1.49 -5.31 -1.88
C LEU A 101 -2.06 -4.75 -0.58
N SER A 102 -3.38 -4.58 -0.52
CA SER A 102 -4.08 -4.09 0.67
C SER A 102 -4.07 -5.10 1.82
N SER A 103 -4.08 -6.40 1.51
CA SER A 103 -3.94 -7.44 2.53
C SER A 103 -2.59 -7.33 3.25
N PHE A 104 -1.49 -7.23 2.52
CA PHE A 104 -0.16 -7.05 3.13
C PHE A 104 -0.04 -5.71 3.87
N ALA A 105 -0.65 -4.64 3.36
CA ALA A 105 -0.71 -3.35 4.05
C ALA A 105 -1.43 -3.45 5.40
N THR A 106 -2.50 -4.26 5.49
CA THR A 106 -3.26 -4.48 6.72
C THR A 106 -2.42 -5.13 7.84
N PHE A 107 -1.40 -5.94 7.52
CA PHE A 107 -0.45 -6.48 8.49
C PHE A 107 0.72 -5.52 8.75
N PHE A 108 1.13 -4.78 7.75
CA PHE A 108 2.27 -3.87 7.85
C PHE A 108 2.04 -2.72 8.83
N TYR A 109 0.90 -2.02 8.74
CA TYR A 109 0.64 -0.83 9.54
C TYR A 109 0.61 -1.11 11.05
N PRO A 110 -0.12 -2.10 11.58
CA PRO A 110 -0.08 -2.41 13.01
C PRO A 110 1.31 -2.85 13.49
N ALA A 111 2.05 -3.59 12.66
CA ALA A 111 3.40 -4.02 12.99
C ALA A 111 4.35 -2.82 13.14
N ARG A 112 4.27 -1.85 12.23
CA ARG A 112 5.02 -0.59 12.29
C ARG A 112 4.65 0.20 13.55
N ASP A 113 3.35 0.43 13.76
CA ASP A 113 2.86 1.28 14.86
C ASP A 113 3.23 0.68 16.23
N SER A 114 3.23 -0.65 16.33
CA SER A 114 3.69 -1.35 17.52
C SER A 114 5.21 -1.35 17.69
N LEU A 115 5.99 -1.19 16.63
CA LEU A 115 7.46 -1.16 16.68
C LEU A 115 8.00 0.19 17.15
N ILE A 116 7.36 1.30 16.77
CA ILE A 116 7.81 2.67 17.02
C ILE A 116 8.13 2.93 18.50
N PRO A 117 7.24 2.60 19.46
CA PRO A 117 7.52 2.81 20.88
C PRO A 117 8.71 2.02 21.42
N HIS A 118 9.11 0.94 20.75
CA HIS A 118 10.22 0.09 21.16
C HIS A 118 11.59 0.58 20.67
N ILE A 119 11.60 1.42 19.64
CA ILE A 119 12.84 1.91 19.00
C ILE A 119 13.06 3.40 19.21
N THR A 120 12.11 4.09 19.85
CA THR A 120 12.14 5.54 20.05
C THR A 120 12.17 5.84 21.56
N ASN A 121 12.94 6.83 21.97
CA ASN A 121 12.92 7.30 23.36
C ASN A 121 11.56 7.93 23.70
N PRO A 122 11.07 7.79 24.94
CA PRO A 122 9.77 8.36 25.34
C PRO A 122 9.62 9.86 25.03
N GLU A 123 10.71 10.62 25.13
CA GLU A 123 10.75 12.06 24.87
C GLU A 123 10.59 12.40 23.38
N GLU A 124 10.99 11.48 22.48
CA GLU A 124 10.96 11.66 21.02
C GLU A 124 9.74 11.00 20.37
N LEU A 125 8.94 10.24 21.14
CA LEU A 125 7.82 9.46 20.60
C LEU A 125 6.77 10.33 19.91
N SER A 126 6.48 11.51 20.47
CA SER A 126 5.54 12.47 19.88
C SER A 126 6.05 13.00 18.53
N SER A 127 7.35 13.34 18.46
CA SER A 127 7.95 13.83 17.21
C SER A 127 8.05 12.73 16.15
N ALA A 128 8.35 11.50 16.54
CA ALA A 128 8.39 10.34 15.66
C ALA A 128 6.99 10.05 15.05
N ASN A 129 5.95 10.05 15.87
CA ASN A 129 4.57 9.88 15.40
C ASN A 129 4.14 11.01 14.46
N SER A 130 4.50 12.26 14.81
CA SER A 130 4.22 13.43 13.97
C SER A 130 4.92 13.31 12.61
N ALA A 131 6.18 12.91 12.58
CA ALA A 131 6.94 12.72 11.36
C ALA A 131 6.31 11.65 10.45
N ILE A 132 5.86 10.53 11.03
CA ILE A 132 5.18 9.45 10.27
C ILE A 132 3.83 9.94 9.72
N THR A 133 3.05 10.64 10.54
CA THR A 133 1.76 11.20 10.12
C THR A 133 1.93 12.21 8.99
N ILE A 134 2.88 13.14 9.11
CA ILE A 134 3.20 14.12 8.07
C ILE A 134 3.66 13.42 6.79
N SER A 135 4.53 12.41 6.91
CA SER A 135 4.99 11.63 5.76
C SER A 135 3.85 10.93 5.03
N GLY A 136 2.92 10.34 5.78
CA GLY A 136 1.70 9.73 5.23
C GLY A 136 0.83 10.75 4.50
N GLN A 137 0.56 11.90 5.13
CA GLN A 137 -0.24 12.97 4.50
C GLN A 137 0.44 13.53 3.24
N MET A 138 1.76 13.75 3.28
CA MET A 138 2.54 14.16 2.10
C MET A 138 2.44 13.15 0.96
N SER A 139 2.54 11.85 1.26
CA SER A 139 2.38 10.80 0.25
C SER A 139 0.97 10.77 -0.34
N HIS A 140 -0.07 10.97 0.47
CA HIS A 140 -1.44 11.08 0.01
C HIS A 140 -1.71 12.32 -0.85
N LEU A 141 -1.01 13.44 -0.60
CA LEU A 141 -1.13 14.65 -1.42
C LEU A 141 -0.32 14.55 -2.73
N LEU A 142 0.91 14.01 -2.63
CA LEU A 142 1.83 13.95 -3.78
C LEU A 142 1.57 12.73 -4.67
N GLY A 143 1.07 11.63 -4.12
CA GLY A 143 0.76 10.41 -4.87
C GLY A 143 -0.14 10.67 -6.08
N PRO A 144 -1.30 11.33 -5.91
CA PRO A 144 -2.17 11.73 -7.02
C PRO A 144 -1.49 12.59 -8.09
N LEU A 145 -0.62 13.52 -7.66
CA LEU A 145 0.13 14.36 -8.59
C LEU A 145 1.09 13.54 -9.45
N PHE A 146 1.86 12.64 -8.83
CA PHE A 146 2.79 11.76 -9.56
C PHE A 146 2.05 10.73 -10.41
N ALA A 147 0.94 10.18 -9.92
CA ALA A 147 0.09 9.30 -10.72
C ALA A 147 -0.48 10.03 -11.94
N GLY A 148 -1.00 11.24 -11.76
CA GLY A 148 -1.56 12.06 -12.86
C GLY A 148 -0.52 12.42 -13.91
N VAL A 149 0.68 12.81 -13.50
CA VAL A 149 1.80 13.07 -14.43
C VAL A 149 2.20 11.79 -15.17
N GLY A 150 2.33 10.66 -14.46
CA GLY A 150 2.64 9.37 -15.08
C GLY A 150 1.60 8.97 -16.13
N ILE A 151 0.32 9.12 -15.81
CA ILE A 151 -0.80 8.81 -16.71
C ILE A 151 -0.82 9.73 -17.94
N SER A 152 -0.43 10.99 -17.81
CA SER A 152 -0.43 11.95 -18.93
C SER A 152 0.68 11.72 -19.96
N ILE A 153 1.67 10.88 -19.65
CA ILE A 153 2.81 10.57 -20.53
C ILE A 153 2.53 9.31 -21.37
N PHE A 154 1.61 8.47 -20.96
CA PHE A 154 1.18 7.25 -21.64
C PHE A 154 -0.20 7.39 -22.26
#